data_e758ed994b35f1c1716318364c7207f8
#
_entry.id   e758ed994b35f1c1716318364c7207f8
#
_cell.length_a   1.000
_cell.length_b   1.000
_cell.length_c   1.000
_cell.angle_alpha   90.00
_cell.angle_beta   90.00
_cell.angle_gamma   90.00
#
_symmetry.space_group_name_H-M   'P 1'
#
loop_
_entity.id
_entity.type
_entity.pdbx_description
1 polymer ?
#
loop_
_entity_poly.entity_id
_entity_poly.type
_entity_poly.pdbx_seq_one_letter_code
_entity_poly.pdbx_strand_id
1 'polypeptide(L)'
;MANVIEYTVNAYLSNIRTVLLFSLSFLVAILIPIFAAFPTYSDMGGIFVRTASELLNLNVVSFSIIIASIFFSLVFLSFAIVAINIITKHERTHVRIKKEVFEGLERYTSRVFAVLLLFTVLLSLFDLLLYVSHAPTFIYYLLVLLITPFFFYAPSSVVIDDSRVLHAMRMSVKFLVKRFDYFLLWLAIAAVALSIFDGLFILISPTIVSTYIMLVFNAVFVLPFLVLLQSQMYLKRFAMLKR
;
A
#
# COMPACT_ATOMS: atom_id res chain seq x y z
N MET A 1 5.76 9.84 20.34
CA MET A 1 5.95 8.77 19.34
C MET A 1 5.59 7.40 19.88
N ALA A 2 6.06 6.97 21.04
CA ALA A 2 5.74 5.67 21.65
C ALA A 2 4.23 5.32 21.62
N ASN A 3 3.38 6.24 22.00
CA ASN A 3 1.91 6.02 22.02
C ASN A 3 1.29 5.65 20.65
N VAL A 4 1.92 5.99 19.48
CA VAL A 4 1.32 5.62 18.17
C VAL A 4 1.57 4.14 17.88
N ILE A 5 2.77 3.67 18.16
CA ILE A 5 3.13 2.26 17.94
C ILE A 5 2.30 1.37 18.87
N GLU A 6 2.22 1.75 20.15
CA GLU A 6 1.39 1.05 21.14
C GLU A 6 -0.07 0.96 20.72
N TYR A 7 -0.69 2.08 20.32
CA TYR A 7 -2.06 2.09 19.79
C TYR A 7 -2.20 1.24 18.53
N THR A 8 -1.20 1.26 17.63
CA THR A 8 -1.22 0.43 16.42
C THR A 8 -1.18 -1.05 16.76
N VAL A 9 -0.28 -1.46 17.67
CA VAL A 9 -0.16 -2.86 18.10
C VAL A 9 -1.45 -3.33 18.77
N ASN A 10 -1.99 -2.52 19.68
CA ASN A 10 -3.25 -2.85 20.37
C ASN A 10 -4.41 -2.96 19.38
N ALA A 11 -4.53 -2.03 18.43
CA ALA A 11 -5.53 -2.06 17.37
C ALA A 11 -5.40 -3.31 16.48
N TYR A 12 -4.17 -3.65 16.13
CA TYR A 12 -3.88 -4.84 15.32
C TYR A 12 -4.28 -6.12 16.06
N LEU A 13 -3.87 -6.26 17.33
CA LEU A 13 -4.13 -7.46 18.13
C LEU A 13 -5.61 -7.60 18.53
N SER A 14 -6.26 -6.51 18.92
CA SER A 14 -7.69 -6.53 19.28
C SER A 14 -8.59 -6.89 18.10
N ASN A 15 -8.20 -6.54 16.87
CA ASN A 15 -8.96 -6.79 15.65
C ASN A 15 -8.33 -7.83 14.73
N ILE A 16 -7.42 -8.67 15.23
CA ILE A 16 -6.57 -9.54 14.41
C ILE A 16 -7.37 -10.43 13.45
N ARG A 17 -8.50 -10.98 13.88
CA ARG A 17 -9.35 -11.82 13.01
C ARG A 17 -9.90 -11.04 11.82
N THR A 18 -10.32 -9.79 12.04
CA THR A 18 -10.86 -8.93 10.99
C THR A 18 -9.75 -8.44 10.08
N VAL A 19 -8.60 -8.07 10.65
CA VAL A 19 -7.41 -7.67 9.89
C VAL A 19 -6.95 -8.82 8.99
N LEU A 20 -6.79 -10.04 9.52
CA LEU A 20 -6.38 -11.20 8.74
C LEU A 20 -7.38 -11.56 7.63
N LEU A 21 -8.69 -11.44 7.88
CA LEU A 21 -9.69 -11.67 6.86
C LEU A 21 -9.52 -10.72 5.66
N PHE A 22 -9.35 -9.43 5.93
CA PHE A 22 -9.18 -8.45 4.86
C PHE A 22 -7.76 -8.45 4.26
N SER A 23 -6.76 -8.94 4.98
CA SER A 23 -5.40 -9.08 4.46
C SER A 23 -5.29 -10.15 3.35
N LEU A 24 -6.22 -11.09 3.28
CA LEU A 24 -6.32 -12.00 2.14
C LEU A 24 -6.47 -11.25 0.81
N SER A 25 -7.08 -10.07 0.82
CA SER A 25 -7.17 -9.23 -0.38
C SER A 25 -5.81 -8.66 -0.80
N PHE A 26 -4.87 -8.39 0.12
CA PHE A 26 -3.49 -8.08 -0.24
C PHE A 26 -2.81 -9.25 -0.92
N LEU A 27 -3.01 -10.46 -0.37
CA LEU A 27 -2.45 -11.67 -0.97
C LEU A 27 -2.97 -11.88 -2.39
N VAL A 28 -4.29 -11.77 -2.61
CA VAL A 28 -4.90 -11.86 -3.95
C VAL A 28 -4.31 -10.78 -4.87
N ALA A 29 -4.22 -9.53 -4.43
CA ALA A 29 -3.66 -8.44 -5.21
C ALA A 29 -2.23 -8.71 -5.69
N ILE A 30 -1.41 -9.34 -4.85
CA ILE A 30 -0.02 -9.67 -5.16
C ILE A 30 0.08 -10.91 -6.06
N LEU A 31 -0.81 -11.89 -5.90
CA LEU A 31 -0.78 -13.13 -6.70
C LEU A 31 -1.29 -12.94 -8.12
N ILE A 32 -2.20 -12.00 -8.38
CA ILE A 32 -2.76 -11.75 -9.72
C ILE A 32 -1.65 -11.51 -10.78
N PRO A 33 -0.65 -10.63 -10.57
CA PRO A 33 0.42 -10.44 -11.54
C PRO A 33 1.23 -11.70 -11.81
N ILE A 34 1.44 -12.54 -10.81
CA ILE A 34 2.18 -13.82 -10.98
C ILE A 34 1.40 -14.78 -11.88
N PHE A 35 0.10 -14.96 -11.60
CA PHE A 35 -0.75 -15.86 -12.39
C PHE A 35 -1.01 -15.35 -13.80
N ALA A 36 -0.99 -14.04 -14.00
CA ALA A 36 -1.15 -13.42 -15.33
C ALA A 36 0.14 -13.48 -16.17
N ALA A 37 1.17 -14.18 -15.70
CA ALA A 37 2.50 -14.23 -16.35
C ALA A 37 3.05 -12.84 -16.67
N PHE A 38 2.81 -11.89 -15.77
CA PHE A 38 3.34 -10.54 -15.85
C PHE A 38 4.88 -10.62 -15.83
N PRO A 39 5.61 -9.79 -16.58
CA PRO A 39 7.05 -9.75 -16.49
C PRO A 39 7.48 -9.19 -15.13
N THR A 40 7.43 -10.04 -14.14
CA THR A 40 7.77 -9.74 -12.74
C THR A 40 8.93 -10.60 -12.29
N TYR A 41 9.63 -10.13 -11.28
CA TYR A 41 10.52 -10.98 -10.49
C TYR A 41 10.16 -10.82 -9.01
N SER A 42 10.33 -11.87 -8.24
CA SER A 42 10.15 -11.82 -6.78
C SER A 42 11.53 -11.82 -6.13
N ASP A 43 11.75 -10.89 -5.21
CA ASP A 43 12.94 -10.82 -4.40
C ASP A 43 12.58 -10.27 -3.02
N MET A 44 13.23 -10.79 -1.97
CA MET A 44 13.00 -10.39 -0.59
C MET A 44 11.53 -10.25 -0.19
N GLY A 45 10.69 -11.22 -0.58
CA GLY A 45 9.26 -11.22 -0.26
C GLY A 45 8.42 -10.13 -0.95
N GLY A 46 8.98 -9.44 -1.94
CA GLY A 46 8.30 -8.47 -2.79
C GLY A 46 8.17 -8.94 -4.22
N ILE A 47 7.26 -8.32 -4.97
CA ILE A 47 7.11 -8.51 -6.40
C ILE A 47 7.43 -7.20 -7.10
N PHE A 48 8.34 -7.26 -8.04
CA PHE A 48 8.79 -6.12 -8.83
C PHE A 48 8.40 -6.31 -10.29
N VAL A 49 7.87 -5.25 -10.90
CA VAL A 49 7.56 -5.24 -12.34
C VAL A 49 8.86 -4.97 -13.10
N ARG A 50 9.15 -5.78 -14.12
CA ARG A 50 10.24 -5.49 -15.03
C ARG A 50 9.95 -4.24 -15.85
N THR A 51 11.01 -3.60 -16.27
CA THR A 51 11.01 -2.26 -16.86
C THR A 51 10.18 -2.11 -18.13
N ALA A 52 9.89 -0.85 -18.49
CA ALA A 52 9.14 -0.45 -19.68
C ALA A 52 9.63 -1.08 -21.00
N SER A 53 10.90 -1.47 -21.10
CA SER A 53 11.46 -2.13 -22.29
C SER A 53 10.74 -3.41 -22.69
N GLU A 54 10.29 -4.21 -21.72
CA GLU A 54 9.54 -5.41 -22.00
C GLU A 54 8.09 -5.13 -22.38
N LEU A 55 7.49 -4.07 -21.80
CA LEU A 55 6.12 -3.66 -22.10
C LEU A 55 5.97 -3.19 -23.56
N LEU A 56 6.99 -2.58 -24.15
CA LEU A 56 6.97 -2.11 -25.54
C LEU A 56 7.04 -3.24 -26.57
N ASN A 57 7.54 -4.41 -26.19
CA ASN A 57 7.70 -5.56 -27.09
C ASN A 57 6.57 -6.59 -26.98
N LEU A 58 5.51 -6.27 -26.23
CA LEU A 58 4.37 -7.17 -26.04
C LEU A 58 3.40 -7.15 -27.23
N ASN A 59 2.82 -8.31 -27.51
CA ASN A 59 1.67 -8.38 -28.40
C ASN A 59 0.41 -7.81 -27.72
N VAL A 60 -0.61 -7.47 -28.50
CA VAL A 60 -1.86 -6.86 -28.01
C VAL A 60 -2.55 -7.70 -26.94
N VAL A 61 -2.49 -9.04 -27.07
CA VAL A 61 -3.12 -9.95 -26.11
C VAL A 61 -2.39 -9.90 -24.76
N SER A 62 -1.07 -10.04 -24.77
CA SER A 62 -0.27 -9.96 -23.55
C SER A 62 -0.40 -8.59 -22.87
N PHE A 63 -0.43 -7.51 -23.65
CA PHE A 63 -0.65 -6.17 -23.13
C PHE A 63 -2.02 -6.02 -22.45
N SER A 64 -3.08 -6.58 -23.06
CA SER A 64 -4.42 -6.56 -22.46
C SER A 64 -4.49 -7.36 -21.17
N ILE A 65 -3.83 -8.53 -21.11
CA ILE A 65 -3.74 -9.33 -19.88
C ILE A 65 -3.03 -8.56 -18.77
N ILE A 66 -1.97 -7.85 -19.08
CA ILE A 66 -1.23 -7.02 -18.13
C ILE A 66 -2.11 -5.90 -17.58
N ILE A 67 -2.80 -5.16 -18.44
CA ILE A 67 -3.71 -4.07 -17.99
C ILE A 67 -4.82 -4.62 -17.10
N ALA A 68 -5.46 -5.73 -17.50
CA ALA A 68 -6.49 -6.38 -16.69
C ALA A 68 -5.92 -6.84 -15.34
N SER A 69 -4.75 -7.42 -15.32
CA SER A 69 -4.05 -7.84 -14.10
C SER A 69 -3.80 -6.68 -13.15
N ILE A 70 -3.24 -5.57 -13.64
CA ILE A 70 -3.04 -4.35 -12.84
C ILE A 70 -4.38 -3.84 -12.29
N PHE A 71 -5.40 -3.77 -13.13
CA PHE A 71 -6.72 -3.28 -12.72
C PHE A 71 -7.30 -4.11 -11.56
N PHE A 72 -7.34 -5.44 -11.69
CA PHE A 72 -7.85 -6.32 -10.64
C PHE A 72 -6.96 -6.28 -9.38
N SER A 73 -5.65 -6.25 -9.53
CA SER A 73 -4.72 -6.11 -8.41
C SER A 73 -5.01 -4.82 -7.61
N LEU A 74 -5.19 -3.68 -8.30
CA LEU A 74 -5.52 -2.41 -7.66
C LEU A 74 -6.90 -2.42 -6.98
N VAL A 75 -7.90 -3.13 -7.53
CA VAL A 75 -9.20 -3.30 -6.89
C VAL A 75 -9.07 -4.02 -5.55
N PHE A 76 -8.39 -5.17 -5.52
CA PHE A 76 -8.18 -5.92 -4.29
C PHE A 76 -7.30 -5.17 -3.28
N LEU A 77 -6.28 -4.46 -3.75
CA LEU A 77 -5.43 -3.62 -2.93
C LEU A 77 -6.22 -2.48 -2.28
N SER A 78 -7.06 -1.78 -3.06
CA SER A 78 -7.89 -0.70 -2.53
C SER A 78 -8.90 -1.18 -1.51
N PHE A 79 -9.52 -2.34 -1.76
CA PHE A 79 -10.45 -3.00 -0.84
C PHE A 79 -9.77 -3.28 0.52
N ALA A 80 -8.59 -3.90 0.51
CA ALA A 80 -7.82 -4.20 1.71
C ALA A 80 -7.43 -2.93 2.49
N ILE A 81 -6.90 -1.92 1.78
CA ILE A 81 -6.51 -0.64 2.40
C ILE A 81 -7.71 0.05 3.04
N VAL A 82 -8.86 0.10 2.35
CA VAL A 82 -10.08 0.71 2.90
C VAL A 82 -10.53 -0.02 4.15
N ALA A 83 -10.61 -1.35 4.11
CA ALA A 83 -11.04 -2.16 5.26
C ALA A 83 -10.19 -1.87 6.51
N ILE A 84 -8.86 -1.83 6.36
CA ILE A 84 -7.95 -1.56 7.49
C ILE A 84 -8.07 -0.10 7.97
N ASN A 85 -8.21 0.87 7.07
CA ASN A 85 -8.42 2.27 7.47
C ASN A 85 -9.75 2.46 8.23
N ILE A 86 -10.81 1.72 7.86
CA ILE A 86 -12.08 1.75 8.59
C ILE A 86 -11.91 1.18 10.00
N ILE A 87 -11.20 0.06 10.18
CA ILE A 87 -10.90 -0.50 11.51
C ILE A 87 -10.24 0.56 12.38
N THR A 88 -9.25 1.28 11.85
CA THR A 88 -8.57 2.37 12.57
C THR A 88 -9.51 3.51 12.94
N LYS A 89 -10.44 3.88 12.05
CA LYS A 89 -11.44 4.93 12.28
C LYS A 89 -12.39 4.55 13.41
N HIS A 90 -12.82 3.28 13.46
CA HIS A 90 -13.82 2.79 14.43
C HIS A 90 -13.29 2.53 15.83
N GLU A 91 -12.02 2.21 16.00
CA GLU A 91 -11.43 2.10 17.34
C GLU A 91 -11.64 3.33 18.20
N ARG A 92 -11.83 4.50 17.58
CA ARG A 92 -12.12 5.76 18.28
C ARG A 92 -13.60 6.05 18.48
N THR A 93 -14.49 5.42 17.72
CA THR A 93 -15.95 5.75 17.72
C THR A 93 -16.81 4.72 18.45
N HIS A 94 -16.24 3.59 18.94
CA HIS A 94 -16.93 2.52 19.70
C HIS A 94 -18.19 1.94 19.02
N VAL A 95 -18.33 2.04 17.69
CA VAL A 95 -19.47 1.53 16.93
C VAL A 95 -19.23 0.09 16.44
N ARG A 96 -20.29 -0.67 16.17
CA ARG A 96 -20.19 -2.07 15.70
C ARG A 96 -19.47 -2.16 14.35
N ILE A 97 -18.22 -2.64 14.39
CA ILE A 97 -17.26 -2.71 13.28
C ILE A 97 -17.83 -3.39 12.02
N LYS A 98 -18.58 -4.50 12.15
CA LYS A 98 -18.94 -5.30 10.97
C LYS A 98 -19.84 -4.58 9.97
N LYS A 99 -20.90 -3.89 10.39
CA LYS A 99 -21.85 -3.24 9.47
C LYS A 99 -21.20 -2.05 8.76
N GLU A 100 -20.48 -1.22 9.49
CA GLU A 100 -19.86 -0.02 8.96
C GLU A 100 -18.65 -0.32 8.07
N VAL A 101 -17.95 -1.46 8.25
CA VAL A 101 -16.91 -1.88 7.32
C VAL A 101 -17.51 -2.13 5.94
N PHE A 102 -18.64 -2.85 5.84
CA PHE A 102 -19.27 -3.10 4.54
C PHE A 102 -19.79 -1.83 3.87
N GLU A 103 -20.48 -0.97 4.61
CA GLU A 103 -20.97 0.33 4.10
C GLU A 103 -19.80 1.25 3.68
N GLY A 104 -18.72 1.24 4.46
CA GLY A 104 -17.52 2.00 4.16
C GLY A 104 -16.75 1.44 2.96
N LEU A 105 -16.73 0.11 2.78
CA LEU A 105 -16.12 -0.51 1.61
C LEU A 105 -16.81 -0.05 0.33
N GLU A 106 -18.14 -0.08 0.28
CA GLU A 106 -18.91 0.40 -0.88
C GLU A 106 -18.60 1.87 -1.18
N ARG A 107 -18.53 2.70 -0.13
CA ARG A 107 -18.37 4.16 -0.26
C ARG A 107 -16.96 4.59 -0.64
N TYR A 108 -15.91 3.95 -0.09
CA TYR A 108 -14.54 4.45 -0.18
C TYR A 108 -13.65 3.68 -1.15
N THR A 109 -13.98 2.42 -1.49
CA THR A 109 -13.11 1.59 -2.34
C THR A 109 -12.89 2.22 -3.71
N SER A 110 -13.92 2.74 -4.35
CA SER A 110 -13.79 3.40 -5.65
C SER A 110 -12.89 4.63 -5.62
N ARG A 111 -12.93 5.41 -4.54
CA ARG A 111 -12.08 6.61 -4.38
C ARG A 111 -10.63 6.24 -4.10
N VAL A 112 -10.38 5.23 -3.24
CA VAL A 112 -9.02 4.74 -2.97
C VAL A 112 -8.46 4.07 -4.22
N PHE A 113 -9.27 3.29 -4.94
CA PHE A 113 -8.89 2.74 -6.23
C PHE A 113 -8.46 3.84 -7.23
N ALA A 114 -9.21 4.94 -7.32
CA ALA A 114 -8.85 6.06 -8.19
C ALA A 114 -7.52 6.72 -7.77
N VAL A 115 -7.23 6.81 -6.46
CA VAL A 115 -5.94 7.29 -5.95
C VAL A 115 -4.80 6.36 -6.38
N LEU A 116 -4.97 5.05 -6.20
CA LEU A 116 -3.94 4.06 -6.55
C LEU A 116 -3.76 3.96 -8.07
N LEU A 117 -4.85 3.99 -8.83
CA LEU A 117 -4.80 3.99 -10.29
C LEU A 117 -4.05 5.22 -10.82
N LEU A 118 -4.36 6.42 -10.30
CA LEU A 118 -3.66 7.64 -10.69
C LEU A 118 -2.16 7.55 -10.38
N PHE A 119 -1.80 7.00 -9.21
CA PHE A 119 -0.41 6.77 -8.84
C PHE A 119 0.29 5.81 -9.81
N THR A 120 -0.33 4.66 -10.09
CA THR A 120 0.24 3.65 -10.99
C THR A 120 0.39 4.18 -12.41
N VAL A 121 -0.65 4.85 -12.96
CA VAL A 121 -0.60 5.45 -14.29
C VAL A 121 0.51 6.51 -14.37
N LEU A 122 0.63 7.36 -13.36
CA LEU A 122 1.64 8.42 -13.33
C LEU A 122 3.05 7.83 -13.31
N LEU A 123 3.31 6.82 -12.47
CA LEU A 123 4.61 6.15 -12.42
C LEU A 123 4.93 5.41 -13.73
N SER A 124 3.95 4.71 -14.32
CA SER A 124 4.14 4.01 -15.59
C SER A 124 4.43 4.97 -16.75
N LEU A 125 3.78 6.12 -16.78
CA LEU A 125 4.05 7.16 -17.78
C LEU A 125 5.45 7.72 -17.63
N PHE A 126 5.91 8.00 -16.41
CA PHE A 126 7.27 8.47 -16.19
C PHE A 126 8.33 7.43 -16.53
N ASP A 127 8.10 6.16 -16.16
CA ASP A 127 9.00 5.06 -16.52
C ASP A 127 9.13 4.94 -18.05
N LEU A 128 8.00 4.97 -18.76
CA LEU A 128 7.98 4.92 -20.22
C LEU A 128 8.71 6.13 -20.87
N LEU A 129 8.43 7.34 -20.39
CA LEU A 129 9.08 8.56 -20.91
C LEU A 129 10.59 8.54 -20.71
N LEU A 130 11.06 8.11 -19.54
CA LEU A 130 12.48 8.01 -19.23
C LEU A 130 13.15 6.91 -20.05
N TYR A 131 12.47 5.80 -20.28
CA TYR A 131 12.97 4.74 -21.14
C TYR A 131 13.16 5.22 -22.59
N VAL A 132 12.13 5.86 -23.18
CA VAL A 132 12.20 6.39 -24.54
C VAL A 132 13.26 7.48 -24.69
N SER A 133 13.45 8.30 -23.67
CA SER A 133 14.48 9.38 -23.67
C SER A 133 15.89 8.88 -23.34
N HIS A 134 16.09 7.58 -23.09
CA HIS A 134 17.36 7.01 -22.64
C HIS A 134 17.93 7.70 -21.38
N ALA A 135 17.05 8.22 -20.53
CA ALA A 135 17.45 8.92 -19.33
C ALA A 135 18.06 7.96 -18.29
N PRO A 136 19.01 8.42 -17.46
CA PRO A 136 19.58 7.60 -16.40
C PRO A 136 18.50 7.12 -15.39
N THR A 137 18.56 5.87 -14.99
CA THR A 137 17.57 5.22 -14.10
C THR A 137 17.41 5.93 -12.76
N PHE A 138 18.45 6.62 -12.26
CA PHE A 138 18.35 7.36 -11.00
C PHE A 138 17.29 8.48 -11.03
N ILE A 139 17.01 9.05 -12.23
CA ILE A 139 15.98 10.07 -12.40
C ILE A 139 14.59 9.49 -12.08
N TYR A 140 14.33 8.24 -12.46
CA TYR A 140 13.09 7.55 -12.10
C TYR A 140 12.92 7.47 -10.58
N TYR A 141 13.94 7.04 -9.85
CA TYR A 141 13.87 6.99 -8.38
C TYR A 141 13.66 8.35 -7.74
N LEU A 142 14.28 9.40 -8.28
CA LEU A 142 14.06 10.75 -7.80
C LEU A 142 12.60 11.20 -8.02
N LEU A 143 12.03 10.93 -9.19
CA LEU A 143 10.62 11.23 -9.49
C LEU A 143 9.67 10.45 -8.59
N VAL A 144 9.92 9.15 -8.37
CA VAL A 144 9.13 8.34 -7.42
C VAL A 144 9.16 8.98 -6.04
N LEU A 145 10.33 9.39 -5.55
CA LEU A 145 10.48 10.07 -4.26
C LEU A 145 9.68 11.38 -4.18
N LEU A 146 9.66 12.17 -5.25
CA LEU A 146 8.91 13.44 -5.31
C LEU A 146 7.39 13.24 -5.41
N ILE A 147 6.95 12.16 -6.06
CA ILE A 147 5.53 11.86 -6.27
C ILE A 147 4.90 11.16 -5.07
N THR A 148 5.64 10.27 -4.41
CA THR A 148 5.15 9.48 -3.26
C THR A 148 4.44 10.32 -2.18
N PRO A 149 4.92 11.52 -1.78
CA PRO A 149 4.24 12.39 -0.81
C PRO A 149 2.78 12.70 -1.13
N PHE A 150 2.42 12.80 -2.39
CA PHE A 150 1.04 13.11 -2.81
C PHE A 150 0.09 11.94 -2.55
N PHE A 151 0.59 10.73 -2.61
CA PHE A 151 -0.20 9.51 -2.56
C PHE A 151 -0.10 8.78 -1.22
N PHE A 152 0.96 8.98 -0.46
CA PHE A 152 1.26 8.20 0.74
C PHE A 152 0.11 8.19 1.75
N TYR A 153 -0.35 9.35 2.22
CA TYR A 153 -1.47 9.45 3.17
C TYR A 153 -2.84 9.63 2.50
N ALA A 154 -2.91 9.69 1.16
CA ALA A 154 -4.15 9.95 0.46
C ALA A 154 -5.23 8.87 0.72
N PRO A 155 -4.93 7.56 0.73
CA PRO A 155 -5.93 6.54 1.07
C PRO A 155 -6.51 6.72 2.48
N SER A 156 -5.67 7.02 3.47
CA SER A 156 -6.12 7.31 4.83
C SER A 156 -6.98 8.58 4.90
N SER A 157 -6.64 9.62 4.14
CA SER A 157 -7.44 10.84 4.05
C SER A 157 -8.81 10.60 3.42
N VAL A 158 -8.89 9.75 2.38
CA VAL A 158 -10.17 9.38 1.76
C VAL A 158 -11.11 8.75 2.79
N VAL A 159 -10.62 7.80 3.58
CA VAL A 159 -11.47 7.03 4.51
C VAL A 159 -11.77 7.81 5.80
N ILE A 160 -10.76 8.46 6.37
CA ILE A 160 -10.87 9.13 7.68
C ILE A 160 -11.61 10.46 7.54
N ASP A 161 -11.25 11.28 6.55
CA ASP A 161 -11.81 12.62 6.33
C ASP A 161 -13.01 12.62 5.36
N ASP A 162 -13.41 11.45 4.84
CA ASP A 162 -14.42 11.33 3.76
C ASP A 162 -14.12 12.23 2.56
N SER A 163 -12.86 12.34 2.20
CA SER A 163 -12.41 13.33 1.22
C SER A 163 -12.49 12.80 -0.22
N ARG A 164 -12.63 13.74 -1.18
CA ARG A 164 -12.50 13.43 -2.63
C ARG A 164 -11.02 13.23 -2.98
N VAL A 165 -10.75 12.49 -4.06
CA VAL A 165 -9.41 12.08 -4.51
C VAL A 165 -8.39 13.23 -4.51
N LEU A 166 -8.67 14.32 -5.24
CA LEU A 166 -7.74 15.45 -5.34
C LEU A 166 -7.54 16.19 -4.00
N HIS A 167 -8.59 16.26 -3.19
CA HIS A 167 -8.49 16.84 -1.85
C HIS A 167 -7.63 15.96 -0.95
N ALA A 168 -7.82 14.64 -1.00
CA ALA A 168 -7.03 13.67 -0.25
C ALA A 168 -5.54 13.77 -0.58
N MET A 169 -5.18 13.90 -1.86
CA MET A 169 -3.80 14.09 -2.29
C MET A 169 -3.20 15.38 -1.72
N ARG A 170 -3.91 16.51 -1.79
CA ARG A 170 -3.45 17.78 -1.19
C ARG A 170 -3.26 17.65 0.33
N MET A 171 -4.17 16.94 1.01
CA MET A 171 -4.07 16.71 2.44
C MET A 171 -2.91 15.76 2.79
N SER A 172 -2.59 14.79 1.94
CA SER A 172 -1.42 13.92 2.08
C SER A 172 -0.12 14.75 2.11
N VAL A 173 0.08 15.60 1.10
CA VAL A 173 1.27 16.48 1.04
C VAL A 173 1.32 17.41 2.26
N LYS A 174 0.21 18.09 2.58
CA LYS A 174 0.14 19.02 3.72
C LYS A 174 0.49 18.32 5.03
N PHE A 175 0.02 17.10 5.23
CA PHE A 175 0.33 16.32 6.42
C PHE A 175 1.78 15.87 6.42
N LEU A 176 2.29 15.35 5.31
CA LEU A 176 3.67 14.88 5.19
C LEU A 176 4.68 16.01 5.44
N VAL A 177 4.48 17.19 4.83
CA VAL A 177 5.36 18.35 5.06
C VAL A 177 5.33 18.79 6.52
N LYS A 178 4.14 18.79 7.15
CA LYS A 178 3.99 19.20 8.56
C LYS A 178 4.55 18.17 9.55
N ARG A 179 4.52 16.88 9.20
CA ARG A 179 4.87 15.76 10.07
C ARG A 179 5.76 14.75 9.35
N PHE A 180 6.82 15.26 8.78
CA PHE A 180 7.82 14.44 8.08
C PHE A 180 8.48 13.41 9.01
N ASP A 181 8.55 13.75 10.30
CA ASP A 181 8.99 12.84 11.38
C ASP A 181 8.19 11.51 11.40
N TYR A 182 6.89 11.55 11.17
CA TYR A 182 6.06 10.33 11.10
C TYR A 182 6.32 9.50 9.86
N PHE A 183 6.57 10.14 8.73
CA PHE A 183 6.93 9.44 7.50
C PHE A 183 8.28 8.70 7.67
N LEU A 184 9.28 9.37 8.23
CA LEU A 184 10.57 8.74 8.52
C LEU A 184 10.45 7.58 9.52
N LEU A 185 9.63 7.77 10.56
CA LEU A 185 9.36 6.71 11.53
C LEU A 185 8.67 5.50 10.87
N TRP A 186 7.69 5.76 10.00
CA TRP A 186 7.02 4.68 9.25
C TRP A 186 8.01 3.94 8.35
N LEU A 187 8.85 4.67 7.61
CA LEU A 187 9.90 4.08 6.77
C LEU A 187 10.88 3.22 7.57
N ALA A 188 11.33 3.71 8.72
CA ALA A 188 12.23 2.97 9.59
C ALA A 188 11.58 1.67 10.11
N ILE A 189 10.32 1.74 10.57
CA ILE A 189 9.58 0.56 11.04
C ILE A 189 9.35 -0.42 9.89
N ALA A 190 8.97 0.06 8.70
CA ALA A 190 8.77 -0.79 7.53
C ALA A 190 10.07 -1.50 7.11
N ALA A 191 11.19 -0.76 7.04
CA ALA A 191 12.49 -1.32 6.71
C ALA A 191 12.93 -2.37 7.74
N VAL A 192 12.81 -2.08 9.03
CA VAL A 192 13.16 -3.02 10.10
C VAL A 192 12.27 -4.26 10.08
N ALA A 193 10.95 -4.10 9.95
CA ALA A 193 10.02 -5.21 9.92
C ALA A 193 10.28 -6.15 8.72
N LEU A 194 10.40 -5.58 7.52
CA LEU A 194 10.70 -6.37 6.32
C LEU A 194 12.07 -7.06 6.43
N SER A 195 13.12 -6.31 6.83
CA SER A 195 14.47 -6.87 6.91
C SER A 195 14.59 -8.00 7.96
N ILE A 196 13.92 -7.89 9.09
CA ILE A 196 13.97 -8.93 10.13
C ILE A 196 13.27 -10.19 9.64
N PHE A 197 12.05 -10.06 9.12
CA PHE A 197 11.28 -11.24 8.68
C PHE A 197 11.90 -11.89 7.45
N ASP A 198 12.30 -11.10 6.44
CA ASP A 198 12.94 -11.63 5.25
C ASP A 198 14.28 -12.28 5.58
N GLY A 199 15.09 -11.67 6.46
CA GLY A 199 16.33 -12.24 6.93
C GLY A 199 16.14 -13.56 7.68
N LEU A 200 15.13 -13.68 8.54
CA LEU A 200 14.80 -14.94 9.21
C LEU A 200 14.43 -16.06 8.25
N PHE A 201 13.60 -15.77 7.23
CA PHE A 201 13.21 -16.79 6.24
C PHE A 201 14.39 -17.23 5.37
N ILE A 202 15.27 -16.32 4.97
CA ILE A 202 16.49 -16.64 4.20
C ILE A 202 17.42 -17.54 4.99
N LEU A 203 17.57 -17.28 6.31
CA LEU A 203 18.40 -18.12 7.19
C LEU A 203 17.84 -19.54 7.37
N ILE A 204 16.51 -19.69 7.38
CA ILE A 204 15.86 -21.00 7.53
C ILE A 204 16.00 -21.83 6.24
N SER A 205 15.78 -21.25 5.09
CA SER A 205 15.89 -21.95 3.80
C SER A 205 16.07 -20.96 2.64
N PRO A 206 17.28 -20.86 2.07
CA PRO A 206 17.54 -19.98 0.92
C PRO A 206 17.02 -20.60 -0.39
N THR A 207 15.74 -20.94 -0.48
CA THR A 207 15.11 -21.57 -1.63
C THR A 207 14.02 -20.69 -2.21
N ILE A 208 13.58 -20.98 -3.45
CA ILE A 208 12.42 -20.34 -4.08
C ILE A 208 11.17 -20.45 -3.18
N VAL A 209 11.03 -21.56 -2.45
CA VAL A 209 9.91 -21.78 -1.51
C VAL A 209 9.90 -20.74 -0.40
N SER A 210 11.05 -20.39 0.17
CA SER A 210 11.13 -19.36 1.21
C SER A 210 10.70 -17.99 0.69
N THR A 211 11.02 -17.65 -0.56
CA THR A 211 10.60 -16.38 -1.19
C THR A 211 9.06 -16.28 -1.26
N TYR A 212 8.37 -17.36 -1.65
CA TYR A 212 6.91 -17.35 -1.67
C TYR A 212 6.29 -17.31 -0.25
N ILE A 213 6.90 -17.98 0.72
CA ILE A 213 6.47 -17.92 2.12
C ILE A 213 6.64 -16.49 2.68
N MET A 214 7.78 -15.85 2.41
CA MET A 214 8.01 -14.45 2.78
C MET A 214 6.95 -13.52 2.15
N LEU A 215 6.66 -13.72 0.88
CA LEU A 215 5.66 -12.92 0.16
C LEU A 215 4.28 -13.06 0.81
N VAL A 216 3.84 -14.30 1.11
CA VAL A 216 2.57 -14.56 1.79
C VAL A 216 2.58 -13.94 3.19
N PHE A 217 3.66 -14.10 3.94
CA PHE A 217 3.80 -13.54 5.28
C PHE A 217 3.74 -12.00 5.25
N ASN A 218 4.47 -11.37 4.35
CA ASN A 218 4.46 -9.92 4.19
C ASN A 218 3.08 -9.41 3.79
N ALA A 219 2.39 -10.09 2.87
CA ALA A 219 1.04 -9.71 2.44
C ALA A 219 0.00 -9.83 3.55
N VAL A 220 0.09 -10.87 4.38
CA VAL A 220 -0.94 -11.19 5.38
C VAL A 220 -0.69 -10.48 6.72
N PHE A 221 0.56 -10.29 7.11
CA PHE A 221 0.90 -9.75 8.43
C PHE A 221 1.55 -8.37 8.38
N VAL A 222 2.60 -8.18 7.57
CA VAL A 222 3.39 -6.95 7.58
C VAL A 222 2.66 -5.81 6.91
N LEU A 223 2.13 -5.99 5.70
CA LEU A 223 1.42 -4.93 4.97
C LEU A 223 0.19 -4.40 5.72
N PRO A 224 -0.71 -5.25 6.27
CA PRO A 224 -1.83 -4.77 7.07
C PRO A 224 -1.40 -3.95 8.27
N PHE A 225 -0.35 -4.39 8.97
CA PHE A 225 0.23 -3.65 10.09
C PHE A 225 0.76 -2.27 9.66
N LEU A 226 1.48 -2.20 8.54
CA LEU A 226 2.02 -0.95 8.02
C LEU A 226 0.93 0.02 7.57
N VAL A 227 -0.15 -0.47 6.96
CA VAL A 227 -1.31 0.36 6.59
C VAL A 227 -2.03 0.88 7.84
N LEU A 228 -2.18 0.04 8.86
CA LEU A 228 -2.79 0.44 10.12
C LEU A 228 -1.92 1.48 10.85
N LEU A 229 -0.61 1.30 10.88
CA LEU A 229 0.34 2.26 11.42
C LEU A 229 0.26 3.62 10.70
N GLN A 230 0.25 3.61 9.36
CA GLN A 230 0.10 4.80 8.53
C GLN A 230 -1.21 5.55 8.85
N SER A 231 -2.30 4.81 8.98
CA SER A 231 -3.62 5.34 9.32
C SER A 231 -3.65 5.95 10.72
N GLN A 232 -3.06 5.30 11.73
CA GLN A 232 -2.95 5.80 13.10
C GLN A 232 -2.09 7.08 13.18
N MET A 233 -1.01 7.15 12.41
CA MET A 233 -0.19 8.36 12.29
C MET A 233 -1.01 9.53 11.72
N TYR A 234 -1.79 9.27 10.67
CA TYR A 234 -2.65 10.27 10.07
C TYR A 234 -3.74 10.76 11.03
N LEU A 235 -4.35 9.87 11.80
CA LEU A 235 -5.37 10.20 12.81
C LEU A 235 -4.86 11.11 13.92
N LYS A 236 -3.57 11.05 14.30
CA LYS A 236 -3.01 11.95 15.32
C LYS A 236 -3.10 13.43 14.96
N ARG A 237 -3.34 13.79 13.71
CA ARG A 237 -3.64 15.14 13.29
C ARG A 237 -4.79 15.75 14.08
N PHE A 238 -5.84 14.98 14.38
CA PHE A 238 -7.02 15.44 15.09
C PHE A 238 -6.81 15.63 16.60
N ALA A 239 -5.88 14.90 17.21
CA ALA A 239 -5.57 15.05 18.62
C ALA A 239 -4.89 16.39 18.97
N MET A 240 -4.31 17.08 17.99
CA MET A 240 -3.67 18.40 18.18
C MET A 240 -4.62 19.58 18.00
N LEU A 241 -5.82 19.37 17.43
CA LEU A 241 -6.82 20.42 17.29
C LEU A 241 -7.67 20.61 18.57
N LYS A 242 -7.44 19.77 19.59
CA LYS A 242 -8.13 19.82 20.89
C LYS A 242 -7.28 20.40 22.03
N ARG A 243 -6.15 21.05 21.72
CA ARG A 243 -5.37 21.82 22.70
C ARG A 243 -5.43 23.29 22.41
#